data_e3e952dfdd6c3dccc4f79b777716951c
#
_entry.id   e3e952dfdd6c3dccc4f79b777716951c
#
_cell.length_a   1.000
_cell.length_b   1.000
_cell.length_c   1.000
_cell.angle_alpha   90.00
_cell.angle_beta   90.00
_cell.angle_gamma   90.00
#
_symmetry.space_group_name_H-M   'P 1'
#
loop_
_entity.id
_entity.type
_entity.pdbx_description
1 polymer ?
#
loop_
_entity_poly.entity_id
_entity_poly.type
_entity_poly.pdbx_seq_one_letter_code
_entity_poly.pdbx_strand_id
1 'polypeptide(L)'
;MRRLVALVFVTCTLSCSTPQNITEQAQLPALTPPPMHAPICARPAERAAIEVSALVSELQLITMTCGTRDKYNALIPRLRPALATKEKNLGAFFTRAYGKRGQAEHDKYITELANLQSQRVLKSGDRFCSISTSMFDQVMPLSTIEQLATYAQSKPIQQALAVNECPAAPTPRGKGGQTASR
;
A
#
# COMPACT_ATOMS: atom_id res chain seq x y z
N MET A 1 -58.83 72.42 1.91
CA MET A 1 -58.68 70.96 2.22
C MET A 1 -57.29 70.51 1.73
N ARG A 2 -56.31 70.54 2.64
CA ARG A 2 -54.93 70.22 2.36
C ARG A 2 -54.66 68.77 2.88
N ARG A 3 -54.45 67.84 1.99
CA ARG A 3 -54.06 66.45 2.34
C ARG A 3 -52.55 66.38 2.48
N LEU A 4 -52.05 66.15 3.67
CA LEU A 4 -50.68 65.82 3.98
C LEU A 4 -50.43 64.37 3.65
N VAL A 5 -49.52 64.16 2.73
CA VAL A 5 -48.97 62.78 2.38
C VAL A 5 -47.72 62.61 3.22
N ALA A 6 -47.76 61.72 4.19
CA ALA A 6 -46.62 61.36 5.00
C ALA A 6 -45.78 60.33 4.19
N LEU A 7 -44.54 60.72 3.81
CA LEU A 7 -43.53 59.85 3.22
C LEU A 7 -42.84 59.04 4.37
N VAL A 8 -43.09 57.75 4.39
CA VAL A 8 -42.40 56.83 5.31
C VAL A 8 -41.08 56.42 4.60
N PHE A 9 -39.98 56.92 5.10
CA PHE A 9 -38.64 56.45 4.72
C PHE A 9 -38.36 55.12 5.41
N VAL A 10 -38.38 54.03 4.64
CA VAL A 10 -37.88 52.73 5.11
C VAL A 10 -36.36 52.75 4.92
N THR A 11 -35.65 52.91 6.03
CA THR A 11 -34.19 52.75 6.05
C THR A 11 -33.85 51.26 6.04
N CYS A 12 -33.45 50.76 4.88
CA CYS A 12 -32.92 49.41 4.72
C CYS A 12 -31.50 49.38 5.31
N THR A 13 -31.34 48.88 6.53
CA THR A 13 -30.03 48.58 7.11
C THR A 13 -29.47 47.35 6.42
N LEU A 14 -28.51 47.56 5.50
CA LEU A 14 -27.69 46.46 4.98
C LEU A 14 -26.86 45.90 6.15
N SER A 15 -27.35 44.82 6.74
CA SER A 15 -26.49 43.94 7.55
C SER A 15 -25.51 43.26 6.62
N CYS A 16 -24.29 43.77 6.53
CA CYS A 16 -23.14 43.01 5.99
C CYS A 16 -22.93 41.80 6.89
N SER A 17 -23.47 40.65 6.48
CA SER A 17 -23.06 39.36 7.01
C SER A 17 -21.63 39.15 6.54
N THR A 18 -20.66 39.23 7.42
CA THR A 18 -19.30 38.78 7.21
C THR A 18 -19.33 37.37 6.64
N PRO A 19 -18.60 37.10 5.55
CA PRO A 19 -18.46 35.71 5.09
C PRO A 19 -17.77 34.93 6.20
N GLN A 20 -18.53 34.05 6.84
CA GLN A 20 -17.95 33.02 7.72
C GLN A 20 -16.95 32.24 6.88
N ASN A 21 -15.71 32.31 7.34
CA ASN A 21 -14.59 31.61 6.84
C ASN A 21 -14.95 30.11 6.76
N ILE A 22 -15.33 29.62 5.56
CA ILE A 22 -15.56 28.20 5.30
C ILE A 22 -14.17 27.58 5.13
N THR A 23 -13.35 27.67 6.16
CA THR A 23 -12.12 26.91 6.30
C THR A 23 -12.31 25.84 7.38
N GLU A 24 -13.52 25.34 7.50
CA GLU A 24 -13.73 24.00 8.01
C GLU A 24 -13.69 23.08 6.79
N GLN A 25 -12.50 22.89 6.26
CA GLN A 25 -12.21 21.66 5.54
C GLN A 25 -12.59 20.57 6.54
N ALA A 26 -13.76 19.98 6.32
CA ALA A 26 -14.07 18.69 6.89
C ALA A 26 -12.89 17.80 6.54
N GLN A 27 -11.94 17.69 7.46
CA GLN A 27 -10.95 16.64 7.44
C GLN A 27 -11.77 15.36 7.46
N LEU A 28 -12.06 14.83 6.25
CA LEU A 28 -12.43 13.43 6.17
C LEU A 28 -11.39 12.70 7.02
N PRO A 29 -11.84 12.00 8.08
CA PRO A 29 -10.91 11.24 8.89
C PRO A 29 -10.07 10.42 7.91
N ALA A 30 -8.77 10.44 8.10
CA ALA A 30 -7.85 9.68 7.25
C ALA A 30 -8.35 8.24 7.27
N LEU A 31 -9.06 7.84 6.21
CA LEU A 31 -9.63 6.49 6.03
C LEU A 31 -8.51 5.50 5.69
N THR A 32 -7.34 5.70 6.29
CA THR A 32 -6.29 4.69 6.26
C THR A 32 -6.62 3.74 7.39
N PRO A 33 -7.21 2.58 7.10
CA PRO A 33 -7.43 1.59 8.14
C PRO A 33 -6.07 1.28 8.78
N PRO A 34 -6.02 1.07 10.10
CA PRO A 34 -4.78 0.66 10.74
C PRO A 34 -4.28 -0.62 10.06
N PRO A 35 -2.97 -0.76 9.86
CA PRO A 35 -2.43 -1.96 9.22
C PRO A 35 -2.84 -3.20 10.01
N MET A 36 -3.14 -4.28 9.29
CA MET A 36 -3.35 -5.59 9.90
C MET A 36 -2.09 -5.99 10.65
N HIS A 37 -2.21 -6.33 11.93
CA HIS A 37 -1.09 -6.85 12.70
C HIS A 37 -1.05 -8.37 12.62
N ALA A 38 0.07 -8.91 12.13
CA ALA A 38 0.28 -10.35 12.12
C ALA A 38 0.50 -10.87 13.56
N PRO A 39 -0.13 -11.98 13.95
CA PRO A 39 0.03 -12.56 15.30
C PRO A 39 1.38 -13.22 15.50
N ILE A 40 2.15 -13.41 14.44
CA ILE A 40 3.47 -14.06 14.46
C ILE A 40 4.45 -13.28 13.58
N CYS A 41 5.74 -13.53 13.78
CA CYS A 41 6.79 -12.99 12.89
C CYS A 41 6.80 -13.66 11.52
N ALA A 42 7.30 -12.95 10.50
CA ALA A 42 7.53 -13.50 9.16
C ALA A 42 8.96 -14.01 9.05
N ARG A 43 9.13 -15.18 8.46
CA ARG A 43 10.44 -15.71 8.06
C ARG A 43 10.96 -14.94 6.83
N PRO A 44 12.26 -14.94 6.54
CA PRO A 44 12.80 -14.14 5.42
C PRO A 44 12.07 -14.35 4.08
N ALA A 45 11.79 -15.60 3.72
CA ALA A 45 11.07 -15.92 2.47
C ALA A 45 9.59 -15.45 2.49
N GLU A 46 8.95 -15.50 3.65
CA GLU A 46 7.59 -14.99 3.85
C GLU A 46 7.57 -13.45 3.81
N ARG A 47 8.57 -12.80 4.42
CA ARG A 47 8.75 -11.36 4.37
C ARG A 47 8.93 -10.88 2.92
N ALA A 48 9.80 -11.53 2.16
CA ALA A 48 9.99 -11.23 0.74
C ALA A 48 8.67 -11.35 -0.04
N ALA A 49 7.88 -12.38 0.23
CA ALA A 49 6.58 -12.57 -0.42
C ALA A 49 5.58 -11.46 -0.09
N ILE A 50 5.54 -10.98 1.16
CA ILE A 50 4.70 -9.88 1.61
C ILE A 50 5.10 -8.59 0.88
N GLU A 51 6.40 -8.27 0.79
CA GLU A 51 6.90 -7.07 0.10
C GLU A 51 6.61 -7.13 -1.41
N VAL A 52 6.83 -8.29 -2.05
CA VAL A 52 6.55 -8.46 -3.47
C VAL A 52 5.05 -8.39 -3.76
N SER A 53 4.19 -8.81 -2.83
CA SER A 53 2.74 -8.64 -2.98
C SER A 53 2.33 -7.19 -3.05
N ALA A 54 2.90 -6.34 -2.20
CA ALA A 54 2.64 -4.91 -2.24
C ALA A 54 3.16 -4.27 -3.55
N LEU A 55 4.35 -4.68 -4.02
CA LEU A 55 4.88 -4.22 -5.30
C LEU A 55 3.99 -4.59 -6.48
N VAL A 56 3.54 -5.86 -6.56
CA VAL A 56 2.69 -6.32 -7.66
C VAL A 56 1.34 -5.61 -7.66
N SER A 57 0.73 -5.41 -6.49
CA SER A 57 -0.50 -4.64 -6.33
C SER A 57 -0.32 -3.18 -6.79
N GLU A 58 0.78 -2.54 -6.44
CA GLU A 58 1.11 -1.18 -6.88
C GLU A 58 1.29 -1.09 -8.40
N LEU A 59 2.02 -2.05 -9.02
CA LEU A 59 2.18 -2.11 -10.48
C LEU A 59 0.84 -2.31 -11.20
N GLN A 60 -0.05 -3.12 -10.64
CA GLN A 60 -1.39 -3.33 -11.16
C GLN A 60 -2.23 -2.04 -11.07
N LEU A 61 -2.14 -1.33 -9.96
CA LEU A 61 -2.81 -0.04 -9.77
C LEU A 61 -2.32 1.00 -10.77
N ILE A 62 -1.00 1.13 -10.97
CA ILE A 62 -0.40 2.01 -11.98
C ILE A 62 -0.93 1.65 -13.37
N THR A 63 -1.03 0.35 -13.67
CA THR A 63 -1.54 -0.14 -14.96
C THR A 63 -2.95 0.33 -15.23
N MET A 64 -3.83 0.18 -14.24
CA MET A 64 -5.24 0.58 -14.38
C MET A 64 -5.42 2.10 -14.44
N THR A 65 -4.64 2.83 -13.65
CA THR A 65 -4.79 4.28 -13.53
C THR A 65 -4.09 5.03 -14.67
N CYS A 66 -2.92 4.56 -15.11
CA CYS A 66 -2.05 5.29 -16.05
C CYS A 66 -2.02 4.68 -17.46
N GLY A 67 -2.83 3.66 -17.72
CA GLY A 67 -2.92 3.05 -19.06
C GLY A 67 -1.66 2.29 -19.50
N THR A 68 -0.81 1.83 -18.56
CA THR A 68 0.46 1.16 -18.86
C THR A 68 0.33 -0.35 -19.08
N ARG A 69 -0.77 -0.79 -19.68
CA ARG A 69 -1.09 -2.21 -19.90
C ARG A 69 -0.01 -2.96 -20.66
N ASP A 70 0.58 -2.34 -21.67
CA ASP A 70 1.63 -2.99 -22.48
C ASP A 70 2.90 -3.26 -21.65
N LYS A 71 3.29 -2.31 -20.80
CA LYS A 71 4.41 -2.50 -19.86
C LYS A 71 4.14 -3.64 -18.86
N TYR A 72 2.93 -3.70 -18.32
CA TYR A 72 2.51 -4.77 -17.41
C TYR A 72 2.53 -6.13 -18.11
N ASN A 73 1.95 -6.23 -19.30
CA ASN A 73 1.89 -7.46 -20.08
C ASN A 73 3.28 -7.95 -20.53
N ALA A 74 4.24 -7.05 -20.74
CA ALA A 74 5.61 -7.42 -21.01
C ALA A 74 6.36 -7.91 -19.76
N LEU A 75 6.05 -7.35 -18.58
CA LEU A 75 6.72 -7.62 -17.32
C LEU A 75 6.27 -8.97 -16.69
N ILE A 76 4.95 -9.18 -16.56
CA ILE A 76 4.41 -10.30 -15.77
C ILE A 76 4.88 -11.69 -16.25
N PRO A 77 4.95 -12.00 -17.55
CA PRO A 77 5.47 -13.29 -18.01
C PRO A 77 6.92 -13.54 -17.58
N ARG A 78 7.75 -12.50 -17.54
CA ARG A 78 9.16 -12.58 -17.11
C ARG A 78 9.27 -12.87 -15.60
N LEU A 79 8.36 -12.31 -14.79
CA LEU A 79 8.34 -12.48 -13.35
C LEU A 79 7.62 -13.76 -12.89
N ARG A 80 7.05 -14.55 -13.81
CA ARG A 80 6.23 -15.72 -13.45
C ARG A 80 6.87 -16.66 -12.41
N PRO A 81 8.16 -17.02 -12.49
CA PRO A 81 8.79 -17.90 -11.49
C PRO A 81 8.86 -17.24 -10.11
N ALA A 82 9.22 -15.96 -10.04
CA ALA A 82 9.28 -15.20 -8.79
C ALA A 82 7.86 -15.02 -8.18
N LEU A 83 6.87 -14.77 -9.03
CA LEU A 83 5.47 -14.63 -8.60
C LEU A 83 4.90 -15.95 -8.07
N ALA A 84 5.23 -17.09 -8.68
CA ALA A 84 4.84 -18.40 -8.17
C ALA A 84 5.47 -18.67 -6.78
N THR A 85 6.73 -18.30 -6.59
CA THR A 85 7.42 -18.39 -5.31
C THR A 85 6.75 -17.45 -4.27
N LYS A 86 6.39 -16.24 -4.68
CA LYS A 86 5.66 -15.27 -3.85
C LYS A 86 4.34 -15.85 -3.37
N GLU A 87 3.51 -16.39 -4.25
CA GLU A 87 2.21 -16.97 -3.88
C GLU A 87 2.36 -18.13 -2.89
N LYS A 88 3.31 -19.04 -3.14
CA LYS A 88 3.60 -20.17 -2.24
C LYS A 88 3.98 -19.69 -0.84
N ASN A 89 4.91 -18.74 -0.74
CA ASN A 89 5.43 -18.27 0.54
C ASN A 89 4.39 -17.42 1.30
N LEU A 90 3.61 -16.62 0.58
CA LEU A 90 2.52 -15.83 1.16
C LEU A 90 1.43 -16.73 1.73
N GLY A 91 0.97 -17.73 0.98
CA GLY A 91 0.00 -18.72 1.44
C GLY A 91 0.50 -19.51 2.65
N ALA A 92 1.79 -19.89 2.67
CA ALA A 92 2.42 -20.56 3.79
C ALA A 92 2.44 -19.68 5.05
N PHE A 93 2.72 -18.37 4.89
CA PHE A 93 2.67 -17.41 5.99
C PHE A 93 1.27 -17.35 6.60
N PHE A 94 0.23 -17.11 5.80
CA PHE A 94 -1.13 -16.97 6.29
C PHE A 94 -1.65 -18.28 6.92
N THR A 95 -1.32 -19.42 6.34
CA THR A 95 -1.65 -20.73 6.93
C THR A 95 -0.99 -20.93 8.30
N ARG A 96 0.29 -20.55 8.43
CA ARG A 96 1.03 -20.65 9.68
C ARG A 96 0.53 -19.66 10.74
N ALA A 97 0.18 -18.46 10.31
CA ALA A 97 -0.26 -17.37 11.20
C ALA A 97 -1.68 -17.56 11.71
N TYR A 98 -2.58 -18.08 10.88
CA TYR A 98 -4.01 -18.05 11.15
C TYR A 98 -4.71 -19.42 11.06
N GLY A 99 -3.97 -20.49 10.74
CA GLY A 99 -4.49 -21.85 10.66
C GLY A 99 -5.64 -21.97 9.66
N LYS A 100 -6.78 -22.48 10.11
CA LYS A 100 -7.98 -22.67 9.25
C LYS A 100 -8.53 -21.37 8.65
N ARG A 101 -8.23 -20.21 9.25
CA ARG A 101 -8.63 -18.90 8.73
C ARG A 101 -7.63 -18.30 7.74
N GLY A 102 -6.52 -18.98 7.46
CA GLY A 102 -5.43 -18.46 6.64
C GLY A 102 -5.87 -17.91 5.31
N GLN A 103 -6.76 -18.61 4.59
CA GLN A 103 -7.28 -18.12 3.31
C GLN A 103 -8.09 -16.82 3.48
N ALA A 104 -9.01 -16.77 4.42
CA ALA A 104 -9.86 -15.60 4.65
C ALA A 104 -9.02 -14.36 5.06
N GLU A 105 -7.99 -14.55 5.89
CA GLU A 105 -7.08 -13.46 6.28
C GLU A 105 -6.17 -13.02 5.13
N HIS A 106 -5.77 -13.95 4.25
CA HIS A 106 -5.06 -13.61 3.02
C HIS A 106 -5.93 -12.76 2.09
N ASP A 107 -7.18 -13.17 1.84
CA ASP A 107 -8.12 -12.43 0.99
C ASP A 107 -8.41 -11.04 1.57
N LYS A 108 -8.55 -10.95 2.88
CA LYS A 108 -8.67 -9.68 3.59
C LYS A 108 -7.43 -8.80 3.39
N TYR A 109 -6.23 -9.36 3.53
CA TYR A 109 -4.97 -8.64 3.30
C TYR A 109 -4.90 -8.05 1.89
N ILE A 110 -5.22 -8.82 0.85
CA ILE A 110 -5.21 -8.35 -0.54
C ILE A 110 -6.21 -7.19 -0.74
N THR A 111 -7.40 -7.31 -0.14
CA THR A 111 -8.42 -6.25 -0.19
C THR A 111 -7.97 -4.97 0.49
N GLU A 112 -7.42 -5.06 1.70
CA GLU A 112 -6.93 -3.91 2.46
C GLU A 112 -5.73 -3.25 1.77
N LEU A 113 -4.85 -4.06 1.15
CA LEU A 113 -3.71 -3.57 0.38
C LEU A 113 -4.17 -2.74 -0.82
N ALA A 114 -5.12 -3.26 -1.60
CA ALA A 114 -5.67 -2.54 -2.75
C ALA A 114 -6.37 -1.23 -2.33
N ASN A 115 -7.14 -1.26 -1.24
CA ASN A 115 -7.81 -0.07 -0.70
C ASN A 115 -6.79 0.99 -0.25
N LEU A 116 -5.77 0.58 0.49
CA LEU A 116 -4.72 1.46 0.99
C LEU A 116 -3.96 2.14 -0.15
N GLN A 117 -3.55 1.36 -1.15
CA GLN A 117 -2.80 1.89 -2.29
C GLN A 117 -3.65 2.80 -3.17
N SER A 118 -4.95 2.50 -3.34
CA SER A 118 -5.88 3.35 -4.09
C SER A 118 -6.03 4.75 -3.49
N GLN A 119 -5.94 4.89 -2.17
CA GLN A 119 -5.97 6.20 -1.52
C GLN A 119 -4.77 7.07 -1.90
N ARG A 120 -3.62 6.46 -2.21
CA ARG A 120 -2.44 7.18 -2.70
C ARG A 120 -2.71 7.83 -4.07
N VAL A 121 -3.43 7.13 -4.95
CA VAL A 121 -3.86 7.71 -6.24
C VAL A 121 -4.68 8.97 -6.02
N LEU A 122 -5.69 8.89 -5.16
CA LEU A 122 -6.56 10.03 -4.84
C LEU A 122 -5.78 11.22 -4.26
N LYS A 123 -4.82 10.96 -3.38
CA LYS A 123 -3.98 12.01 -2.76
C LYS A 123 -3.00 12.63 -3.76
N SER A 124 -2.50 11.87 -4.72
CA SER A 124 -1.51 12.33 -5.70
C SER A 124 -2.15 13.05 -6.89
N GLY A 125 -3.43 12.80 -7.17
CA GLY A 125 -4.16 13.37 -8.29
C GLY A 125 -3.42 13.16 -9.62
N ASP A 126 -3.40 14.19 -10.45
CA ASP A 126 -2.80 14.16 -11.80
C ASP A 126 -1.31 13.83 -11.82
N ARG A 127 -0.60 14.03 -10.70
CA ARG A 127 0.83 13.72 -10.60
C ARG A 127 1.13 12.22 -10.39
N PHE A 128 0.12 11.42 -10.04
CA PHE A 128 0.34 9.99 -9.75
C PHE A 128 1.08 9.28 -10.88
N CYS A 129 0.60 9.43 -12.12
CA CYS A 129 1.17 8.75 -13.27
C CYS A 129 2.59 9.22 -13.61
N SER A 130 2.87 10.53 -13.51
CA SER A 130 4.19 11.07 -13.81
C SER A 130 5.28 10.57 -12.86
N ILE A 131 4.95 10.29 -11.60
CA ILE A 131 5.91 9.81 -10.60
C ILE A 131 5.98 8.28 -10.50
N SER A 132 4.94 7.56 -10.97
CA SER A 132 4.82 6.12 -10.71
C SER A 132 5.15 5.25 -11.92
N THR A 133 4.93 5.71 -13.16
CA THR A 133 5.11 4.89 -14.36
C THR A 133 6.54 4.41 -14.60
N SER A 134 7.56 5.14 -14.11
CA SER A 134 8.97 4.74 -14.18
C SER A 134 9.30 3.48 -13.38
N MET A 135 8.39 3.06 -12.49
CA MET A 135 8.55 1.84 -11.70
C MET A 135 8.65 0.60 -12.60
N PHE A 136 7.93 0.56 -13.72
CA PHE A 136 8.02 -0.54 -14.68
C PHE A 136 9.44 -0.71 -15.23
N ASP A 137 10.08 0.40 -15.63
CA ASP A 137 11.42 0.37 -16.22
C ASP A 137 12.47 -0.06 -15.18
N GLN A 138 12.26 0.29 -13.90
CA GLN A 138 13.11 -0.09 -12.79
C GLN A 138 12.94 -1.58 -12.39
N VAL A 139 11.75 -2.13 -12.54
CA VAL A 139 11.45 -3.54 -12.18
C VAL A 139 11.78 -4.48 -13.34
N MET A 140 11.77 -4.00 -14.59
CA MET A 140 12.01 -4.82 -15.78
C MET A 140 13.30 -5.68 -15.73
N PRO A 141 14.46 -5.21 -15.22
CA PRO A 141 15.68 -6.01 -15.14
C PRO A 141 15.68 -7.03 -13.99
N LEU A 142 14.73 -6.95 -13.06
CA LEU A 142 14.67 -7.84 -11.89
C LEU A 142 14.00 -9.16 -12.28
N SER A 143 14.43 -10.27 -11.65
CA SER A 143 13.94 -11.61 -12.00
C SER A 143 13.70 -12.52 -10.80
N THR A 144 14.30 -12.23 -9.63
CA THR A 144 14.15 -13.06 -8.43
C THR A 144 13.27 -12.39 -7.39
N ILE A 145 12.67 -13.20 -6.50
CA ILE A 145 11.82 -12.68 -5.42
C ILE A 145 12.60 -11.78 -4.46
N GLU A 146 13.87 -12.08 -4.22
CA GLU A 146 14.74 -11.30 -3.35
C GLU A 146 15.05 -9.92 -3.94
N GLN A 147 15.35 -9.84 -5.25
CA GLN A 147 15.56 -8.57 -5.95
C GLN A 147 14.30 -7.72 -5.92
N LEU A 148 13.14 -8.32 -6.18
CA LEU A 148 11.85 -7.64 -6.15
C LEU A 148 11.51 -7.14 -4.73
N ALA A 149 11.77 -7.95 -3.70
CA ALA A 149 11.53 -7.58 -2.30
C ALA A 149 12.45 -6.42 -1.87
N THR A 150 13.74 -6.49 -2.21
CA THR A 150 14.70 -5.41 -1.93
C THR A 150 14.28 -4.11 -2.63
N TYR A 151 13.84 -4.21 -3.88
CA TYR A 151 13.30 -3.06 -4.60
C TYR A 151 12.06 -2.49 -3.90
N ALA A 152 11.08 -3.34 -3.55
CA ALA A 152 9.87 -2.92 -2.87
C ALA A 152 10.16 -2.16 -1.56
N GLN A 153 11.09 -2.66 -0.75
CA GLN A 153 11.51 -2.04 0.50
C GLN A 153 12.22 -0.69 0.30
N SER A 154 12.86 -0.49 -0.85
CA SER A 154 13.53 0.78 -1.18
C SER A 154 12.59 1.88 -1.67
N LYS A 155 11.31 1.57 -1.86
CA LYS A 155 10.30 2.48 -2.41
C LYS A 155 9.20 2.78 -1.39
N PRO A 156 8.52 3.92 -1.49
CA PRO A 156 7.40 4.25 -0.61
C PRO A 156 6.12 3.49 -1.00
N ILE A 157 6.23 2.17 -1.18
CA ILE A 157 5.10 1.29 -1.47
C ILE A 157 4.35 1.05 -0.16
N GLN A 158 3.06 1.31 -0.17
CA GLN A 158 2.24 1.12 1.02
C GLN A 158 1.98 -0.35 1.26
N GLN A 159 2.07 -0.75 2.54
CA GLN A 159 1.87 -2.12 3.01
C GLN A 159 0.72 -2.17 4.02
N ALA A 160 -0.25 -3.05 3.77
CA ALA A 160 -1.42 -3.21 4.64
C ALA A 160 -1.18 -4.18 5.82
N LEU A 161 -0.07 -4.92 5.83
CA LEU A 161 0.26 -5.89 6.85
C LEU A 161 1.52 -5.46 7.63
N ALA A 162 1.34 -5.14 8.91
CA ALA A 162 2.45 -4.94 9.84
C ALA A 162 2.91 -6.28 10.41
N VAL A 163 4.15 -6.67 10.10
CA VAL A 163 4.75 -7.92 10.56
C VAL A 163 6.21 -7.72 10.94
N ASN A 164 6.59 -8.27 12.09
CA ASN A 164 7.98 -8.31 12.51
C ASN A 164 8.74 -9.42 11.78
N GLU A 165 10.02 -9.25 11.57
CA GLU A 165 10.88 -10.32 11.08
C GLU A 165 11.20 -11.31 12.20
N CYS A 166 11.18 -12.60 11.87
CA CYS A 166 11.59 -13.63 12.84
C CYS A 166 13.09 -13.51 13.13
N PRO A 167 13.51 -13.72 14.38
CA PRO A 167 14.93 -13.84 14.68
C PRO A 167 15.60 -14.88 13.79
N ALA A 168 16.82 -14.59 13.35
CA ALA A 168 17.60 -15.56 12.60
C ALA A 168 17.72 -16.87 13.40
N ALA A 169 17.49 -18.00 12.72
CA ALA A 169 17.72 -19.30 13.36
C ALA A 169 19.18 -19.37 13.82
N PRO A 170 19.47 -19.85 15.05
CA PRO A 170 20.84 -20.03 15.50
C PRO A 170 21.57 -20.92 14.50
N THR A 171 22.69 -20.43 13.98
CA THR A 171 23.55 -21.20 13.08
C THR A 171 23.93 -22.50 13.78
N PRO A 172 23.74 -23.68 13.16
CA PRO A 172 24.19 -24.93 13.77
C PRO A 172 25.67 -24.79 14.11
N ARG A 173 26.00 -24.84 15.38
CA ARG A 173 27.39 -24.82 15.84
C ARG A 173 28.09 -26.02 15.19
N GLY A 174 28.95 -25.77 14.21
CA GLY A 174 29.71 -26.82 13.55
C GLY A 174 30.32 -27.73 14.63
N LYS A 175 30.07 -29.04 14.51
CA LYS A 175 30.75 -30.01 15.32
C LYS A 175 32.24 -29.85 15.03
N GLY A 176 32.94 -29.18 15.94
CA GLY A 176 34.38 -29.11 15.92
C GLY A 176 34.93 -30.52 15.89
N GLY A 177 35.56 -30.90 14.79
CA GLY A 177 36.31 -32.14 14.67
C GLY A 177 37.41 -32.12 15.76
N GLN A 178 37.24 -32.93 16.78
CA GLN A 178 38.36 -33.32 17.62
C GLN A 178 39.29 -34.17 16.80
N THR A 179 40.32 -33.56 16.24
CA THR A 179 41.50 -34.31 15.80
C THR A 179 42.20 -34.87 17.00
N ALA A 180 41.94 -36.15 17.30
CA ALA A 180 42.74 -36.91 18.26
C ALA A 180 44.16 -36.99 17.72
N SER A 181 45.08 -36.27 18.36
CA SER A 181 46.52 -36.49 18.19
C SER A 181 46.91 -37.78 18.89
N ARG A 182 47.51 -38.69 18.15
CA ARG A 182 48.25 -39.83 18.67
C ARG A 182 49.70 -39.66 18.29
#